data_912b0f9cc66a9384c8427b10ea80a874
#
_entry.id   912b0f9cc66a9384c8427b10ea80a874
#
_cell.length_a   1.000
_cell.length_b   1.000
_cell.length_c   1.000
_cell.angle_alpha   90.00
_cell.angle_beta   90.00
_cell.angle_gamma   90.00
#
_symmetry.space_group_name_H-M   'P 1'
#
loop_
_entity.id
_entity.type
_entity.pdbx_description
1 polymer ?
#
loop_
_entity_poly.entity_id
_entity_poly.type
_entity_poly.pdbx_seq_one_letter_code
_entity_poly.pdbx_strand_id
1 'polypeptide(L)'
;MDLGLKGKVALVTGAGSQIGFGKQIALLLAKEGCDAVAVTDIIDDVNLTAEEIKKTGKKSIAVKGDITNPDDVATVVKKVVDEFKKIDILCNVAGGIASRAPYDKAKPEDWDKDVRLNLYSIMLTCQAVLPYMREKKSGAIVNIGSGSTRMYGHGAGNTYAIAKAGVDTFTKQLAFNEAKNGIRANCVAPGPAPTNFIPGPDKKGIIDMLAKTIPMGRGATQTDIANATVFLASDMSSYITGAILHVSGGSVLD
;
A
#
# COMPACT_ATOMS: atom_id res chain seq x y z
N MET A 1 0.84 -7.87 23.16
CA MET A 1 0.82 -6.41 22.95
C MET A 1 -0.47 -6.10 22.22
N ASP A 2 -1.24 -5.13 22.67
CA ASP A 2 -2.50 -4.76 21.99
C ASP A 2 -2.18 -3.69 20.95
N LEU A 3 -2.53 -3.95 19.68
CA LEU A 3 -2.36 -3.01 18.57
C LEU A 3 -3.52 -2.01 18.45
N GLY A 4 -4.57 -2.13 19.25
CA GLY A 4 -5.77 -1.26 19.16
C GLY A 4 -6.56 -1.43 17.87
N LEU A 5 -6.50 -2.60 17.23
CA LEU A 5 -7.17 -2.89 15.97
C LEU A 5 -8.58 -3.45 16.15
N LYS A 6 -8.96 -3.85 17.36
CA LYS A 6 -10.30 -4.34 17.66
C LYS A 6 -11.33 -3.25 17.39
N GLY A 7 -12.43 -3.61 16.73
CA GLY A 7 -13.45 -2.67 16.31
C GLY A 7 -13.11 -1.87 15.05
N LYS A 8 -11.92 -1.97 14.48
CA LYS A 8 -11.52 -1.24 13.26
C LYS A 8 -11.96 -1.96 11.99
N VAL A 9 -12.23 -1.17 10.96
CA VAL A 9 -12.50 -1.60 9.58
C VAL A 9 -11.39 -1.08 8.69
N ALA A 10 -10.75 -1.98 7.95
CA ALA A 10 -9.69 -1.62 7.01
C ALA A 10 -10.13 -1.79 5.55
N LEU A 11 -9.64 -0.90 4.67
CA LEU A 11 -9.66 -1.04 3.22
C LEU A 11 -8.23 -1.18 2.72
N VAL A 12 -7.96 -2.25 1.96
CA VAL A 12 -6.63 -2.53 1.38
C VAL A 12 -6.76 -2.62 -0.13
N THR A 13 -6.01 -1.78 -0.86
CA THR A 13 -5.94 -1.83 -2.33
C THR A 13 -4.82 -2.74 -2.80
N GLY A 14 -4.90 -3.27 -4.05
CA GLY A 14 -3.85 -4.13 -4.60
C GLY A 14 -3.73 -5.48 -3.89
N ALA A 15 -4.85 -6.04 -3.45
CA ALA A 15 -4.87 -7.26 -2.64
C ALA A 15 -5.21 -8.54 -3.44
N GLY A 16 -5.27 -8.48 -4.77
CA GLY A 16 -5.53 -9.64 -5.63
C GLY A 16 -4.30 -10.52 -5.85
N SER A 17 -3.11 -9.93 -5.92
CA SER A 17 -1.89 -10.70 -6.10
C SER A 17 -1.60 -11.64 -4.93
N GLN A 18 -1.58 -12.96 -5.19
CA GLN A 18 -1.40 -13.98 -4.15
C GLN A 18 0.01 -13.99 -3.52
N ILE A 19 0.98 -13.34 -4.14
CA ILE A 19 2.34 -13.12 -3.63
C ILE A 19 2.63 -11.63 -3.39
N GLY A 20 1.56 -10.80 -3.35
CA GLY A 20 1.67 -9.35 -3.17
C GLY A 20 1.65 -8.91 -1.71
N PHE A 21 2.09 -7.68 -1.48
CA PHE A 21 2.02 -7.06 -0.16
C PHE A 21 0.56 -6.87 0.31
N GLY A 22 -0.36 -6.50 -0.60
CA GLY A 22 -1.75 -6.20 -0.27
C GLY A 22 -2.46 -7.37 0.40
N LYS A 23 -2.32 -8.59 -0.16
CA LYS A 23 -2.85 -9.80 0.46
C LYS A 23 -2.27 -10.01 1.86
N GLN A 24 -0.94 -9.93 2.01
CA GLN A 24 -0.29 -10.17 3.29
C GLN A 24 -0.67 -9.14 4.35
N ILE A 25 -0.79 -7.86 3.97
CA ILE A 25 -1.25 -6.78 4.85
C ILE A 25 -2.70 -7.04 5.29
N ALA A 26 -3.58 -7.39 4.36
CA ALA A 26 -4.98 -7.65 4.66
C ALA A 26 -5.17 -8.83 5.62
N LEU A 27 -4.46 -9.93 5.40
CA LEU A 27 -4.47 -11.09 6.28
C LEU A 27 -3.91 -10.76 7.67
N LEU A 28 -2.83 -9.98 7.74
CA LEU A 28 -2.24 -9.59 9.02
C LEU A 28 -3.16 -8.65 9.81
N LEU A 29 -3.80 -7.66 9.16
CA LEU A 29 -4.79 -6.80 9.81
C LEU A 29 -5.94 -7.61 10.43
N ALA A 30 -6.44 -8.62 9.71
CA ALA A 30 -7.47 -9.51 10.22
C ALA A 30 -6.97 -10.34 11.42
N LYS A 31 -5.78 -10.93 11.31
CA LYS A 31 -5.15 -11.74 12.37
C LYS A 31 -4.89 -10.93 13.64
N GLU A 32 -4.42 -9.69 13.49
CA GLU A 32 -4.07 -8.79 14.59
C GLU A 32 -5.28 -8.05 15.18
N GLY A 33 -6.49 -8.33 14.71
CA GLY A 33 -7.70 -7.96 15.45
C GLY A 33 -8.69 -7.06 14.75
N CYS A 34 -8.47 -6.56 13.52
CA CYS A 34 -9.49 -5.82 12.79
C CYS A 34 -10.78 -6.64 12.71
N ASP A 35 -11.92 -6.01 12.94
CA ASP A 35 -13.22 -6.68 12.88
C ASP A 35 -13.63 -6.99 11.44
N ALA A 36 -13.24 -6.12 10.51
CA ALA A 36 -13.48 -6.31 9.09
C ALA A 36 -12.31 -5.79 8.24
N VAL A 37 -12.04 -6.47 7.13
CA VAL A 37 -11.06 -6.03 6.13
C VAL A 37 -11.69 -6.14 4.74
N ALA A 38 -11.93 -5.00 4.11
CA ALA A 38 -12.29 -4.94 2.70
C ALA A 38 -11.04 -4.94 1.82
N VAL A 39 -11.11 -5.64 0.71
CA VAL A 39 -10.01 -5.73 -0.26
C VAL A 39 -10.47 -5.35 -1.66
N THR A 40 -9.62 -4.65 -2.41
CA THR A 40 -9.91 -4.28 -3.80
C THR A 40 -8.71 -4.51 -4.71
N ASP A 41 -8.99 -4.92 -5.93
CA ASP A 41 -8.03 -5.08 -7.02
C ASP A 41 -8.78 -5.07 -8.37
N ILE A 42 -8.04 -4.94 -9.47
CA ILE A 42 -8.59 -5.09 -10.84
C ILE A 42 -8.77 -6.55 -11.25
N ILE A 43 -8.12 -7.49 -10.56
CA ILE A 43 -8.17 -8.92 -10.87
C ILE A 43 -9.13 -9.67 -9.93
N ASP A 44 -9.72 -10.75 -10.44
CA ASP A 44 -10.72 -11.54 -9.71
C ASP A 44 -10.15 -12.29 -8.50
N ASP A 45 -8.84 -12.53 -8.48
CA ASP A 45 -8.14 -13.20 -7.36
C ASP A 45 -8.26 -12.43 -6.02
N VAL A 46 -8.71 -11.19 -6.04
CA VAL A 46 -9.07 -10.44 -4.82
C VAL A 46 -10.14 -11.16 -3.99
N ASN A 47 -11.01 -11.95 -4.65
CA ASN A 47 -12.00 -12.79 -3.96
C ASN A 47 -11.32 -13.87 -3.11
N LEU A 48 -10.22 -14.46 -3.59
CA LEU A 48 -9.46 -15.47 -2.84
C LEU A 48 -8.92 -14.88 -1.54
N THR A 49 -8.42 -13.66 -1.60
CA THR A 49 -7.93 -12.94 -0.41
C THR A 49 -9.05 -12.69 0.60
N ALA A 50 -10.23 -12.25 0.15
CA ALA A 50 -11.37 -12.06 1.04
C ALA A 50 -11.83 -13.37 1.70
N GLU A 51 -11.85 -14.48 0.95
CA GLU A 51 -12.20 -15.79 1.49
C GLU A 51 -11.17 -16.28 2.52
N GLU A 52 -9.87 -16.04 2.31
CA GLU A 52 -8.86 -16.36 3.31
C GLU A 52 -9.03 -15.53 4.59
N ILE A 53 -9.40 -14.25 4.48
CA ILE A 53 -9.71 -13.41 5.64
C ILE A 53 -10.91 -13.98 6.41
N LYS A 54 -11.99 -14.36 5.71
CA LYS A 54 -13.19 -14.97 6.35
C LYS A 54 -12.85 -16.23 7.12
N LYS A 55 -11.90 -17.05 6.65
CA LYS A 55 -11.43 -18.26 7.37
C LYS A 55 -10.77 -17.94 8.71
N THR A 56 -10.31 -16.71 8.94
CA THR A 56 -9.82 -16.26 10.25
C THR A 56 -10.93 -15.89 11.23
N GLY A 57 -12.19 -16.02 10.84
CA GLY A 57 -13.37 -15.61 11.64
C GLY A 57 -13.68 -14.10 11.55
N LYS A 58 -13.01 -13.37 10.67
CA LYS A 58 -13.24 -11.93 10.49
C LYS A 58 -14.15 -11.65 9.28
N LYS A 59 -14.85 -10.50 9.32
CA LYS A 59 -15.66 -10.07 8.18
C LYS A 59 -14.76 -9.60 7.03
N SER A 60 -15.14 -9.93 5.81
CA SER A 60 -14.44 -9.43 4.62
C SER A 60 -15.36 -9.36 3.41
N ILE A 61 -15.13 -8.34 2.58
CA ILE A 61 -15.66 -8.24 1.21
C ILE A 61 -14.53 -7.98 0.24
N ALA A 62 -14.65 -8.55 -0.95
CA ALA A 62 -13.86 -8.18 -2.12
C ALA A 62 -14.69 -7.29 -3.03
N VAL A 63 -14.09 -6.20 -3.48
CA VAL A 63 -14.69 -5.31 -4.47
C VAL A 63 -13.73 -5.16 -5.63
N LYS A 64 -14.08 -5.72 -6.78
CA LYS A 64 -13.30 -5.52 -8.00
C LYS A 64 -13.47 -4.08 -8.49
N GLY A 65 -12.37 -3.40 -8.80
CA GLY A 65 -12.38 -2.03 -9.31
C GLY A 65 -10.97 -1.55 -9.67
N ASP A 66 -10.92 -0.66 -10.64
CA ASP A 66 -9.71 0.05 -11.04
C ASP A 66 -9.56 1.34 -10.23
N ILE A 67 -8.64 1.34 -9.28
CA ILE A 67 -8.40 2.51 -8.43
C ILE A 67 -7.79 3.71 -9.15
N THR A 68 -7.46 3.59 -10.43
CA THR A 68 -7.09 4.73 -11.28
C THR A 68 -8.31 5.43 -11.87
N ASN A 69 -9.50 4.81 -11.76
CA ASN A 69 -10.78 5.36 -12.21
C ASN A 69 -11.55 5.95 -11.01
N PRO A 70 -11.92 7.25 -11.04
CA PRO A 70 -12.66 7.88 -9.92
C PRO A 70 -14.01 7.22 -9.61
N ASP A 71 -14.74 6.75 -10.63
CA ASP A 71 -16.06 6.14 -10.44
C ASP A 71 -15.95 4.76 -9.77
N ASP A 72 -14.93 3.99 -10.14
CA ASP A 72 -14.64 2.72 -9.49
C ASP A 72 -14.23 2.93 -8.04
N VAL A 73 -13.37 3.93 -7.75
CA VAL A 73 -12.98 4.29 -6.39
C VAL A 73 -14.20 4.67 -5.56
N ALA A 74 -15.10 5.51 -6.10
CA ALA A 74 -16.33 5.87 -5.41
C ALA A 74 -17.21 4.64 -5.13
N THR A 75 -17.31 3.72 -6.09
CA THR A 75 -18.05 2.46 -5.97
C THR A 75 -17.44 1.54 -4.89
N VAL A 76 -16.11 1.39 -4.89
CA VAL A 76 -15.40 0.60 -3.89
C VAL A 76 -15.65 1.14 -2.48
N VAL A 77 -15.40 2.43 -2.27
CA VAL A 77 -15.58 3.07 -0.96
C VAL A 77 -17.03 2.99 -0.51
N LYS A 78 -18.00 3.27 -1.41
CA LYS A 78 -19.42 3.17 -1.09
C LYS A 78 -19.79 1.76 -0.64
N LYS A 79 -19.38 0.70 -1.35
CA LYS A 79 -19.69 -0.69 -0.97
C LYS A 79 -19.10 -1.05 0.41
N VAL A 80 -17.89 -0.59 0.72
CA VAL A 80 -17.28 -0.83 2.04
C VAL A 80 -18.06 -0.12 3.15
N VAL A 81 -18.46 1.13 2.91
CA VAL A 81 -19.25 1.90 3.89
C VAL A 81 -20.68 1.35 4.03
N ASP A 82 -21.31 0.95 2.95
CA ASP A 82 -22.65 0.32 2.99
C ASP A 82 -22.63 -0.96 3.85
N GLU A 83 -21.58 -1.78 3.72
CA GLU A 83 -21.44 -3.04 4.44
C GLU A 83 -21.01 -2.85 5.91
N PHE A 84 -19.94 -2.06 6.13
CA PHE A 84 -19.30 -1.98 7.45
C PHE A 84 -19.55 -0.66 8.19
N LYS A 85 -20.26 0.30 7.57
CA LYS A 85 -20.66 1.62 8.12
C LYS A 85 -19.49 2.57 8.41
N LYS A 86 -18.25 2.19 8.08
CA LYS A 86 -17.05 2.99 8.34
C LYS A 86 -15.83 2.47 7.58
N ILE A 87 -14.80 3.31 7.54
CA ILE A 87 -13.42 2.94 7.19
C ILE A 87 -12.52 3.64 8.22
N ASP A 88 -11.82 2.88 9.05
CA ASP A 88 -10.89 3.40 10.06
C ASP A 88 -9.44 3.37 9.56
N ILE A 89 -9.12 2.45 8.66
CA ILE A 89 -7.78 2.23 8.11
C ILE A 89 -7.86 2.15 6.59
N LEU A 90 -6.97 2.88 5.90
CA LEU A 90 -6.76 2.75 4.46
C LEU A 90 -5.30 2.35 4.21
N CYS A 91 -5.07 1.21 3.54
CA CYS A 91 -3.76 0.79 3.06
C CYS A 91 -3.72 0.87 1.53
N ASN A 92 -3.03 1.87 0.99
CA ASN A 92 -2.82 2.05 -0.44
C ASN A 92 -1.61 1.24 -0.89
N VAL A 93 -1.87 0.04 -1.43
CA VAL A 93 -0.81 -0.92 -1.77
C VAL A 93 -0.68 -1.14 -3.27
N ALA A 94 -1.76 -0.95 -4.04
CA ALA A 94 -1.72 -1.12 -5.48
C ALA A 94 -0.65 -0.24 -6.12
N GLY A 95 0.05 -0.80 -7.08
CA GLY A 95 1.13 -0.14 -7.80
C GLY A 95 1.79 -1.09 -8.79
N GLY A 96 2.57 -0.54 -9.69
CA GLY A 96 3.26 -1.30 -10.73
C GLY A 96 4.21 -0.43 -11.53
N ILE A 97 4.86 -1.01 -12.51
CA ILE A 97 5.74 -0.32 -13.47
C ILE A 97 5.16 -0.51 -14.87
N ALA A 98 4.85 0.57 -15.53
CA ALA A 98 4.39 0.54 -16.92
C ALA A 98 5.57 0.36 -17.89
N SER A 99 6.71 1.01 -17.61
CA SER A 99 7.88 0.94 -18.46
C SER A 99 9.19 0.96 -17.68
N ARG A 100 10.15 0.17 -18.14
CA ARG A 100 11.56 0.17 -17.68
C ARG A 100 12.50 0.72 -18.75
N ALA A 101 11.95 1.33 -19.82
CA ALA A 101 12.74 1.89 -20.90
C ALA A 101 13.65 3.02 -20.40
N PRO A 102 14.86 3.18 -20.97
CA PRO A 102 15.66 4.37 -20.78
C PRO A 102 14.88 5.64 -21.16
N TYR A 103 15.26 6.78 -20.60
CA TYR A 103 14.53 8.05 -20.75
C TYR A 103 14.31 8.45 -22.20
N ASP A 104 15.32 8.28 -23.03
CA ASP A 104 15.30 8.63 -24.47
C ASP A 104 14.41 7.70 -25.31
N LYS A 105 13.95 6.59 -24.74
CA LYS A 105 13.10 5.57 -25.40
C LYS A 105 11.75 5.37 -24.71
N ALA A 106 11.55 5.97 -23.55
CA ALA A 106 10.28 5.89 -22.84
C ALA A 106 9.22 6.74 -23.54
N LYS A 107 8.00 6.24 -23.61
CA LYS A 107 6.88 6.93 -24.23
C LYS A 107 6.12 7.76 -23.19
N PRO A 108 5.61 8.96 -23.55
CA PRO A 108 4.78 9.76 -22.65
C PRO A 108 3.60 8.99 -22.05
N GLU A 109 2.97 8.11 -22.82
CA GLU A 109 1.83 7.29 -22.36
C GLU A 109 2.23 6.32 -21.24
N ASP A 110 3.48 5.87 -21.20
CA ASP A 110 3.99 5.02 -20.11
C ASP A 110 4.25 5.85 -18.86
N TRP A 111 4.68 7.11 -19.01
CA TRP A 111 4.80 8.05 -17.89
C TRP A 111 3.44 8.34 -17.25
N ASP A 112 2.44 8.62 -18.08
CA ASP A 112 1.06 8.85 -17.63
C ASP A 112 0.52 7.65 -16.86
N LYS A 113 0.75 6.42 -17.36
CA LYS A 113 0.33 5.19 -16.69
C LYS A 113 1.02 5.02 -15.33
N ASP A 114 2.35 5.23 -15.25
CA ASP A 114 3.09 5.11 -13.99
C ASP A 114 2.60 6.11 -12.94
N VAL A 115 2.42 7.38 -13.34
CA VAL A 115 1.94 8.43 -12.44
C VAL A 115 0.50 8.16 -12.02
N ARG A 116 -0.37 7.76 -12.96
CA ARG A 116 -1.77 7.44 -12.67
C ARG A 116 -1.89 6.27 -11.71
N LEU A 117 -1.16 5.18 -11.94
CA LEU A 117 -1.23 3.99 -11.11
C LEU A 117 -0.59 4.19 -9.73
N ASN A 118 0.57 4.85 -9.63
CA ASN A 118 1.36 4.86 -8.41
C ASN A 118 1.15 6.09 -7.51
N LEU A 119 0.64 7.20 -8.06
CA LEU A 119 0.40 8.44 -7.31
C LEU A 119 -1.08 8.85 -7.36
N TYR A 120 -1.64 9.01 -8.55
CA TYR A 120 -3.00 9.54 -8.70
C TYR A 120 -4.05 8.62 -8.05
N SER A 121 -3.90 7.30 -8.20
CA SER A 121 -4.77 6.31 -7.54
C SER A 121 -4.80 6.46 -6.02
N ILE A 122 -3.64 6.71 -5.40
CA ILE A 122 -3.52 6.96 -3.95
C ILE A 122 -4.25 8.26 -3.56
N MET A 123 -4.12 9.31 -4.38
CA MET A 123 -4.83 10.56 -4.15
C MET A 123 -6.35 10.37 -4.23
N LEU A 124 -6.84 9.61 -5.21
CA LEU A 124 -8.27 9.32 -5.38
C LEU A 124 -8.83 8.51 -4.20
N THR A 125 -8.16 7.44 -3.79
CA THR A 125 -8.62 6.61 -2.67
C THR A 125 -8.61 7.38 -1.36
N CYS A 126 -7.57 8.19 -1.09
CA CYS A 126 -7.55 9.08 0.07
C CYS A 126 -8.70 10.10 0.02
N GLN A 127 -8.91 10.76 -1.11
CA GLN A 127 -9.99 11.73 -1.30
C GLN A 127 -11.36 11.12 -0.99
N ALA A 128 -11.61 9.89 -1.45
CA ALA A 128 -12.89 9.22 -1.25
C ALA A 128 -13.12 8.76 0.19
N VAL A 129 -12.06 8.41 0.95
CA VAL A 129 -12.17 7.91 2.33
C VAL A 129 -12.18 9.04 3.36
N LEU A 130 -11.49 10.14 3.10
CA LEU A 130 -11.33 11.26 4.04
C LEU A 130 -12.63 11.79 4.66
N PRO A 131 -13.76 11.96 3.93
CA PRO A 131 -15.00 12.44 4.52
C PRO A 131 -15.46 11.59 5.71
N TYR A 132 -15.37 10.26 5.59
CA TYR A 132 -15.77 9.31 6.63
C TYR A 132 -14.83 9.32 7.84
N MET A 133 -13.51 9.49 7.61
CA MET A 133 -12.54 9.61 8.68
C MET A 133 -12.66 10.95 9.42
N ARG A 134 -12.89 12.05 8.69
CA ARG A 134 -13.11 13.39 9.27
C ARG A 134 -14.34 13.47 10.16
N GLU A 135 -15.45 12.86 9.74
CA GLU A 135 -16.69 12.78 10.53
C GLU A 135 -16.43 12.14 11.89
N LYS A 136 -15.60 11.08 11.93
CA LYS A 136 -15.22 10.37 13.15
C LYS A 136 -14.07 11.00 13.91
N LYS A 137 -13.39 11.99 13.33
CA LYS A 137 -12.13 12.56 13.85
C LYS A 137 -11.10 11.49 14.20
N SER A 138 -11.01 10.47 13.39
CA SER A 138 -10.09 9.33 13.58
C SER A 138 -9.85 8.60 12.26
N GLY A 139 -8.60 8.28 11.97
CA GLY A 139 -8.23 7.48 10.81
C GLY A 139 -6.72 7.21 10.73
N ALA A 140 -6.37 6.12 10.08
CA ALA A 140 -4.98 5.79 9.75
C ALA A 140 -4.85 5.45 8.27
N ILE A 141 -4.01 6.19 7.56
CA ILE A 141 -3.70 5.99 6.15
C ILE A 141 -2.25 5.53 6.05
N VAL A 142 -2.01 4.40 5.38
CA VAL A 142 -0.66 3.91 5.11
C VAL A 142 -0.50 3.72 3.60
N ASN A 143 0.38 4.51 3.01
CA ASN A 143 0.72 4.43 1.59
C ASN A 143 1.95 3.54 1.39
N ILE A 144 1.97 2.75 0.33
CA ILE A 144 3.18 2.02 -0.05
C ILE A 144 3.97 2.85 -1.06
N GLY A 145 5.08 3.38 -0.56
CA GLY A 145 6.11 4.08 -1.33
C GLY A 145 7.08 3.12 -2.00
N SER A 146 8.35 3.48 -2.03
CA SER A 146 9.42 2.63 -2.55
C SER A 146 10.80 3.14 -2.11
N GLY A 147 11.73 2.23 -1.81
CA GLY A 147 13.15 2.58 -1.64
C GLY A 147 13.79 3.18 -2.89
N SER A 148 13.18 2.99 -4.09
CA SER A 148 13.68 3.58 -5.34
C SER A 148 13.69 5.12 -5.34
N THR A 149 12.99 5.76 -4.42
CA THR A 149 13.04 7.23 -4.25
C THR A 149 14.39 7.72 -3.70
N ARG A 150 15.20 6.82 -3.13
CA ARG A 150 16.54 7.08 -2.57
C ARG A 150 17.64 6.23 -3.22
N MET A 151 17.27 5.24 -4.05
CA MET A 151 18.18 4.32 -4.72
C MET A 151 18.13 4.56 -6.23
N TYR A 152 19.19 5.13 -6.79
CA TYR A 152 19.25 5.45 -8.22
C TYR A 152 19.94 4.31 -8.99
N GLY A 153 19.54 4.09 -10.27
CA GLY A 153 20.18 3.13 -11.15
C GLY A 153 19.81 1.65 -10.94
N HIS A 154 18.82 1.34 -10.11
CA HIS A 154 18.44 -0.05 -9.76
C HIS A 154 17.30 -0.64 -10.62
N GLY A 155 17.07 -0.14 -11.84
CA GLY A 155 16.15 -0.74 -12.81
C GLY A 155 14.66 -0.70 -12.45
N ALA A 156 14.27 0.12 -11.46
CA ALA A 156 12.88 0.26 -11.05
C ALA A 156 12.01 1.10 -12.02
N GLY A 157 12.60 1.60 -13.12
CA GLY A 157 11.90 2.52 -14.03
C GLY A 157 11.92 3.96 -13.51
N ASN A 158 12.24 4.89 -14.41
CA ASN A 158 12.46 6.30 -14.02
C ASN A 158 11.20 6.98 -13.52
N THR A 159 10.09 6.85 -14.24
CA THR A 159 8.82 7.50 -13.92
C THR A 159 8.15 6.88 -12.69
N TYR A 160 8.32 5.58 -12.50
CA TYR A 160 7.88 4.92 -11.27
C TYR A 160 8.53 5.54 -10.02
N ALA A 161 9.85 5.76 -10.04
CA ALA A 161 10.56 6.37 -8.92
C ALA A 161 10.08 7.81 -8.68
N ILE A 162 9.82 8.58 -9.75
CA ILE A 162 9.25 9.94 -9.68
C ILE A 162 7.85 9.90 -9.06
N ALA A 163 6.98 8.99 -9.51
CA ALA A 163 5.64 8.85 -8.95
C ALA A 163 5.68 8.48 -7.46
N LYS A 164 6.60 7.58 -7.06
CA LYS A 164 6.77 7.18 -5.65
C LYS A 164 7.39 8.31 -4.79
N ALA A 165 8.25 9.16 -5.34
CA ALA A 165 8.68 10.40 -4.67
C ALA A 165 7.50 11.36 -4.47
N GLY A 166 6.58 11.42 -5.43
CA GLY A 166 5.30 12.11 -5.27
C GLY A 166 4.46 11.56 -4.12
N VAL A 167 4.44 10.23 -3.91
CA VAL A 167 3.75 9.60 -2.77
C VAL A 167 4.35 10.03 -1.44
N ASP A 168 5.69 10.11 -1.33
CA ASP A 168 6.36 10.58 -0.11
C ASP A 168 5.92 12.01 0.23
N THR A 169 5.93 12.92 -0.74
CA THR A 169 5.49 14.30 -0.57
C THR A 169 3.99 14.39 -0.29
N PHE A 170 3.15 13.66 -1.04
CA PHE A 170 1.71 13.61 -0.80
C PHE A 170 1.39 13.13 0.61
N THR A 171 2.07 12.09 1.09
CA THR A 171 1.88 11.57 2.45
C THR A 171 2.15 12.63 3.51
N LYS A 172 3.24 13.40 3.37
CA LYS A 172 3.59 14.49 4.31
C LYS A 172 2.56 15.62 4.28
N GLN A 173 2.11 16.04 3.09
CA GLN A 173 1.07 17.07 2.94
C GLN A 173 -0.26 16.59 3.54
N LEU A 174 -0.64 15.34 3.28
CA LEU A 174 -1.86 14.75 3.84
C LEU A 174 -1.78 14.68 5.38
N ALA A 175 -0.67 14.23 5.93
CA ALA A 175 -0.43 14.17 7.36
C ALA A 175 -0.58 15.54 8.02
N PHE A 176 0.04 16.57 7.46
CA PHE A 176 -0.05 17.94 7.97
C PHE A 176 -1.48 18.49 7.94
N ASN A 177 -2.17 18.31 6.82
CA ASN A 177 -3.52 18.84 6.63
C ASN A 177 -4.57 18.15 7.51
N GLU A 178 -4.42 16.85 7.75
CA GLU A 178 -5.43 16.03 8.41
C GLU A 178 -5.16 15.75 9.90
N ALA A 179 -4.00 16.12 10.42
CA ALA A 179 -3.66 15.92 11.84
C ALA A 179 -4.71 16.53 12.79
N LYS A 180 -5.21 17.74 12.49
CA LYS A 180 -6.28 18.40 13.26
C LYS A 180 -7.62 17.62 13.25
N ASN A 181 -7.80 16.73 12.30
CA ASN A 181 -8.97 15.86 12.19
C ASN A 181 -8.74 14.49 12.85
N GLY A 182 -7.63 14.30 13.58
CA GLY A 182 -7.29 13.03 14.22
C GLY A 182 -6.90 11.94 13.21
N ILE A 183 -6.52 12.29 11.98
CA ILE A 183 -6.15 11.34 10.93
C ILE A 183 -4.64 11.36 10.78
N ARG A 184 -4.02 10.18 10.84
CA ARG A 184 -2.59 9.97 10.59
C ARG A 184 -2.39 9.48 9.15
N ALA A 185 -1.35 9.94 8.50
CA ALA A 185 -0.93 9.45 7.19
C ALA A 185 0.58 9.17 7.20
N ASN A 186 0.97 7.95 6.87
CA ASN A 186 2.37 7.52 6.83
C ASN A 186 2.64 6.70 5.56
N CYS A 187 3.91 6.51 5.26
CA CYS A 187 4.36 5.74 4.11
C CYS A 187 5.30 4.63 4.57
N VAL A 188 5.13 3.43 4.03
CA VAL A 188 6.12 2.35 4.08
C VAL A 188 6.83 2.33 2.73
N ALA A 189 8.16 2.41 2.73
CA ALA A 189 9.00 2.38 1.53
C ALA A 189 9.80 1.05 1.47
N PRO A 190 9.30 0.04 0.73
CA PRO A 190 9.94 -1.27 0.65
C PRO A 190 11.27 -1.24 -0.10
N GLY A 191 12.22 -2.08 0.34
CA GLY A 191 13.31 -2.57 -0.48
C GLY A 191 12.88 -3.70 -1.43
N PRO A 192 13.84 -4.34 -2.13
CA PRO A 192 13.56 -5.44 -3.04
C PRO A 192 12.87 -6.63 -2.35
N ALA A 193 11.78 -7.12 -2.95
CA ALA A 193 11.01 -8.26 -2.44
C ALA A 193 10.44 -9.11 -3.59
N PRO A 194 10.28 -10.44 -3.42
CA PRO A 194 9.85 -11.37 -4.47
C PRO A 194 8.33 -11.29 -4.69
N THR A 195 7.89 -10.24 -5.35
CA THR A 195 6.49 -10.01 -5.74
C THR A 195 6.35 -10.00 -7.26
N ASN A 196 5.12 -9.82 -7.77
CA ASN A 196 4.88 -9.67 -9.21
C ASN A 196 5.51 -8.40 -9.81
N PHE A 197 6.04 -7.52 -8.98
CA PHE A 197 6.85 -6.39 -9.41
C PHE A 197 8.19 -6.81 -10.05
N ILE A 198 8.75 -7.94 -9.63
CA ILE A 198 9.94 -8.54 -10.23
C ILE A 198 9.52 -9.32 -11.48
N PRO A 199 10.05 -8.98 -12.68
CA PRO A 199 9.70 -9.65 -13.92
C PRO A 199 10.23 -11.09 -13.98
N GLY A 200 9.58 -11.91 -14.82
CA GLY A 200 10.03 -13.28 -15.09
C GLY A 200 9.66 -14.29 -13.98
N PRO A 201 9.95 -15.57 -14.23
CA PRO A 201 9.60 -16.66 -13.32
C PRO A 201 10.56 -16.78 -12.12
N ASP A 202 11.86 -16.47 -12.30
CA ASP A 202 12.88 -16.60 -11.25
C ASP A 202 12.99 -15.33 -10.38
N LYS A 203 11.90 -14.99 -9.72
CA LYS A 203 11.88 -13.84 -8.79
C LYS A 203 12.85 -14.04 -7.63
N LYS A 204 13.00 -15.28 -7.16
CA LYS A 204 13.89 -15.60 -6.05
C LYS A 204 15.35 -15.37 -6.43
N GLY A 205 15.81 -15.89 -7.57
CA GLY A 205 17.18 -15.70 -8.04
C GLY A 205 17.54 -14.22 -8.24
N ILE A 206 16.61 -13.42 -8.76
CA ILE A 206 16.82 -11.97 -8.89
C ILE A 206 16.98 -11.32 -7.51
N ILE A 207 16.13 -11.68 -6.54
CA ILE A 207 16.24 -11.15 -5.16
C ILE A 207 17.51 -11.63 -4.48
N ASP A 208 17.91 -12.89 -4.63
CA ASP A 208 19.16 -13.42 -4.08
C ASP A 208 20.41 -12.69 -4.66
N MET A 209 20.36 -12.31 -5.94
CA MET A 209 21.39 -11.47 -6.55
C MET A 209 21.43 -10.07 -5.93
N LEU A 210 20.27 -9.42 -5.78
CA LEU A 210 20.15 -8.10 -5.14
C LEU A 210 20.53 -8.12 -3.67
N ALA A 211 20.30 -9.25 -2.98
CA ALA A 211 20.61 -9.43 -1.56
C ALA A 211 22.11 -9.20 -1.25
N LYS A 212 23.01 -9.42 -2.24
CA LYS A 212 24.45 -9.16 -2.09
C LYS A 212 24.77 -7.68 -1.85
N THR A 213 23.89 -6.79 -2.25
CA THR A 213 24.02 -5.32 -2.06
C THR A 213 23.21 -4.79 -0.87
N ILE A 214 22.41 -5.64 -0.24
CA ILE A 214 21.58 -5.27 0.91
C ILE A 214 22.38 -5.55 2.20
N PRO A 215 22.58 -4.58 3.10
CA PRO A 215 23.36 -4.79 4.34
C PRO A 215 22.90 -5.96 5.20
N MET A 216 21.57 -6.22 5.30
CA MET A 216 21.03 -7.39 6.00
C MET A 216 21.22 -8.72 5.27
N GLY A 217 21.83 -8.75 4.08
CA GLY A 217 22.15 -9.95 3.31
C GLY A 217 20.94 -10.70 2.74
N ARG A 218 19.74 -10.11 2.74
CA ARG A 218 18.53 -10.70 2.17
C ARG A 218 17.58 -9.65 1.62
N GLY A 219 16.74 -10.04 0.68
CA GLY A 219 15.58 -9.24 0.29
C GLY A 219 14.50 -9.21 1.38
N ALA A 220 13.59 -8.26 1.26
CA ALA A 220 12.41 -8.20 2.11
C ALA A 220 11.44 -9.34 1.79
N THR A 221 10.72 -9.82 2.80
CA THR A 221 9.56 -10.68 2.63
C THR A 221 8.28 -9.85 2.61
N GLN A 222 7.17 -10.43 2.16
CA GLN A 222 5.86 -9.80 2.26
C GLN A 222 5.50 -9.50 3.73
N THR A 223 5.92 -10.37 4.64
CA THR A 223 5.69 -10.22 6.09
C THR A 223 6.46 -9.04 6.67
N ASP A 224 7.71 -8.78 6.24
CA ASP A 224 8.47 -7.61 6.69
C ASP A 224 7.71 -6.31 6.39
N ILE A 225 7.13 -6.21 5.18
CA ILE A 225 6.36 -5.03 4.75
C ILE A 225 5.01 -4.96 5.46
N ALA A 226 4.33 -6.10 5.63
CA ALA A 226 3.04 -6.15 6.30
C ALA A 226 3.17 -5.74 7.78
N ASN A 227 4.21 -6.19 8.50
CA ASN A 227 4.46 -5.83 9.89
C ASN A 227 4.61 -4.31 10.06
N ALA A 228 5.43 -3.66 9.22
CA ALA A 228 5.61 -2.21 9.25
C ALA A 228 4.32 -1.46 8.92
N THR A 229 3.56 -1.97 7.93
CA THR A 229 2.28 -1.36 7.52
C THR A 229 1.24 -1.45 8.64
N VAL A 230 1.08 -2.63 9.26
CA VAL A 230 0.13 -2.84 10.35
C VAL A 230 0.54 -2.04 11.59
N PHE A 231 1.83 -1.94 11.91
CA PHE A 231 2.32 -1.04 12.96
C PHE A 231 1.90 0.41 12.72
N LEU A 232 2.13 0.95 11.51
CA LEU A 232 1.75 2.32 11.18
C LEU A 232 0.22 2.53 11.09
N ALA A 233 -0.55 1.48 10.82
CA ALA A 233 -2.00 1.50 10.84
C ALA A 233 -2.59 1.43 12.26
N SER A 234 -1.85 0.92 13.23
CA SER A 234 -2.29 0.62 14.59
C SER A 234 -2.18 1.82 15.55
N ASP A 235 -2.80 1.70 16.72
CA ASP A 235 -2.73 2.72 17.77
C ASP A 235 -1.32 2.80 18.40
N MET A 236 -0.45 1.80 18.18
CA MET A 236 0.96 1.85 18.63
C MET A 236 1.76 2.97 17.95
N SER A 237 1.32 3.44 16.79
CA SER A 237 1.90 4.57 16.08
C SER A 237 1.07 5.86 16.23
N SER A 238 0.32 5.99 17.33
CA SER A 238 -0.64 7.10 17.56
C SER A 238 -0.02 8.50 17.50
N TYR A 239 1.28 8.63 17.71
CA TYR A 239 2.01 9.90 17.61
C TYR A 239 2.93 9.99 16.39
N ILE A 240 2.74 9.08 15.41
CA ILE A 240 3.52 9.05 14.16
C ILE A 240 2.61 9.45 13.00
N THR A 241 2.91 10.57 12.36
CA THR A 241 2.25 11.03 11.13
C THR A 241 3.25 11.75 10.23
N GLY A 242 3.16 11.57 8.91
CA GLY A 242 4.09 12.14 7.93
C GLY A 242 5.42 11.36 7.79
N ALA A 243 5.56 10.22 8.47
CA ALA A 243 6.78 9.41 8.38
C ALA A 243 6.86 8.64 7.06
N ILE A 244 8.08 8.53 6.54
CA ILE A 244 8.44 7.62 5.45
C ILE A 244 9.33 6.54 6.06
N LEU A 245 8.76 5.37 6.34
CA LEU A 245 9.46 4.26 6.99
C LEU A 245 10.12 3.36 5.94
N HIS A 246 11.43 3.41 5.82
CA HIS A 246 12.19 2.54 4.94
C HIS A 246 12.28 1.12 5.52
N VAL A 247 11.70 0.14 4.82
CA VAL A 247 11.79 -1.30 5.14
C VAL A 247 12.66 -1.94 4.08
N SER A 248 13.95 -1.63 4.11
CA SER A 248 14.91 -1.87 3.02
C SER A 248 16.11 -2.73 3.40
N GLY A 249 16.17 -3.24 4.64
CA GLY A 249 17.32 -4.02 5.12
C GLY A 249 18.64 -3.23 5.16
N GLY A 250 18.54 -1.89 5.31
CA GLY A 250 19.69 -0.98 5.33
C GLY A 250 20.13 -0.49 3.95
N SER A 251 19.43 -0.87 2.86
CA SER A 251 19.76 -0.35 1.51
C SER A 251 19.48 1.14 1.35
N VAL A 252 18.60 1.68 2.17
CA VAL A 252 18.32 3.12 2.29
C VAL A 252 18.55 3.50 3.75
N LEU A 253 19.37 4.52 3.95
CA LEU A 253 19.67 5.17 5.23
C LEU A 253 19.38 6.65 5.03
N ASP A 254 18.48 7.24 5.83
CA ASP A 254 18.18 8.68 5.85
C ASP A 254 18.97 9.38 6.96
#